data_2a962121ca552154400491184e53c35f
#
_entry.id   2a962121ca552154400491184e53c35f
#
_cell.length_a   1.000
_cell.length_b   1.000
_cell.length_c   1.000
_cell.angle_alpha   90.00
_cell.angle_beta   90.00
_cell.angle_gamma   90.00
#
_symmetry.space_group_name_H-M   'P 1'
#
loop_
_entity.id
_entity.type
_entity.pdbx_description
1 polymer ?
#
loop_
_entity_poly.entity_id
_entity_poly.type
_entity_poly.pdbx_seq_one_letter_code
_entity_poly.pdbx_strand_id
1 'polypeptide(L)'
;MLRKIRISLQVVTMTLVTLLLLGIGFRVHLWAGWVAKIQFLPALLALNLIPVILLHFWLTYTFGRIYCSVICPLGIMQDFFSWLGGKAKKNRFSYAKENKVLRYGFLGVFALAIIIGFAPVTTLFEPYSAYSRIVNSLFKPLYDLLNNWLASMDAANDRYNFTEVQIWTRSVTTFVVAILTLLILAFLAWRKGRIYCNTICPVGTTLSFISRIPGFGFRVRFDKDKCKNCGMCEKNCKAQAIDFKNGTVDYSRCVVCGDCLDKCKFDALHYTTKKAPSESKPVDTERRAFLVGAAVAGTTAAFAQPQMKVDGGLAAIEDKKAPKRQTPVTPPGSVSARHFEKHCTACQLCVSSCPNNVLRPSTDFMKLMQPVMSFERGYCRPECTRCSEVCPAGAIKPISREEKTTIHVGHAVWIKENCVVLRDGVSCGNCARHCPTGAILMIDHEGPNGTVQVPAVDENKCIGCGACEHLCPARPFSAIYVEGNEMHQIG
;
A
#
# COMPACT_ATOMS: atom_id res chain seq x y z
N MET A 1 26.93 -18.55 7.26
CA MET A 1 27.18 -17.34 6.46
C MET A 1 25.94 -16.85 5.72
N LEU A 2 25.26 -17.65 4.90
CA LEU A 2 24.06 -17.29 4.11
C LEU A 2 22.94 -16.62 4.94
N ARG A 3 22.59 -17.21 6.11
CA ARG A 3 21.56 -16.68 6.99
C ARG A 3 21.88 -15.27 7.52
N LYS A 4 23.13 -15.01 7.90
CA LYS A 4 23.55 -13.68 8.40
C LYS A 4 23.42 -12.62 7.31
N ILE A 5 23.95 -12.89 6.11
CA ILE A 5 23.83 -11.99 4.94
C ILE A 5 22.38 -11.69 4.63
N ARG A 6 21.53 -12.73 4.60
CA ARG A 6 20.09 -12.55 4.36
C ARG A 6 19.44 -11.64 5.40
N ILE A 7 19.71 -11.87 6.70
CA ILE A 7 19.11 -11.05 7.77
C ILE A 7 19.57 -9.59 7.66
N SER A 8 20.84 -9.33 7.36
CA SER A 8 21.33 -7.96 7.15
C SER A 8 20.60 -7.28 5.98
N LEU A 9 20.46 -7.97 4.85
CA LEU A 9 19.72 -7.45 3.71
C LEU A 9 18.24 -7.24 4.02
N GLN A 10 17.60 -8.12 4.80
CA GLN A 10 16.22 -7.94 5.24
C GLN A 10 16.04 -6.67 6.09
N VAL A 11 16.94 -6.44 7.03
CA VAL A 11 16.89 -5.24 7.89
C VAL A 11 17.04 -3.99 7.04
N VAL A 12 18.01 -3.96 6.12
CA VAL A 12 18.19 -2.82 5.20
C VAL A 12 16.94 -2.58 4.36
N THR A 13 16.42 -3.61 3.68
CA THR A 13 15.23 -3.46 2.83
C THR A 13 14.01 -3.00 3.62
N MET A 14 13.78 -3.62 4.80
CA MET A 14 12.65 -3.27 5.67
C MET A 14 12.72 -1.81 6.13
N THR A 15 13.91 -1.37 6.56
CA THR A 15 14.15 0.01 6.99
C THR A 15 13.91 0.99 5.85
N LEU A 16 14.49 0.74 4.66
CA LEU A 16 14.33 1.61 3.49
C LEU A 16 12.86 1.74 3.07
N VAL A 17 12.14 0.60 2.96
CA VAL A 17 10.71 0.61 2.62
C VAL A 17 9.89 1.35 3.67
N THR A 18 10.16 1.12 4.96
CA THR A 18 9.43 1.77 6.05
C THR A 18 9.65 3.28 6.05
N LEU A 19 10.91 3.74 5.95
CA LEU A 19 11.24 5.17 5.88
C LEU A 19 10.58 5.84 4.67
N LEU A 20 10.58 5.16 3.52
CA LEU A 20 9.92 5.65 2.31
C LEU A 20 8.41 5.82 2.51
N LEU A 21 7.75 4.85 3.15
CA LEU A 21 6.31 4.85 3.39
C LEU A 21 5.90 5.82 4.50
N LEU A 22 6.74 6.07 5.49
CA LEU A 22 6.49 7.09 6.52
C LEU A 22 6.51 8.51 5.94
N GLY A 23 7.10 8.71 4.76
CA GLY A 23 7.17 10.02 4.13
C GLY A 23 8.12 10.98 4.84
N ILE A 24 9.20 10.47 5.42
CA ILE A 24 10.23 11.24 6.13
C ILE A 24 11.04 12.06 5.13
N GLY A 25 10.45 13.15 4.70
CA GLY A 25 11.06 14.09 3.75
C GLY A 25 11.18 13.54 2.31
N PHE A 26 11.03 14.40 1.35
CA PHE A 26 11.12 14.06 -0.08
C PHE A 26 12.52 13.55 -0.49
N ARG A 27 13.57 13.98 0.22
CA ARG A 27 14.95 13.52 -0.03
C ARG A 27 15.10 12.00 0.09
N VAL A 28 14.39 11.36 1.03
CA VAL A 28 14.42 9.89 1.16
C VAL A 28 13.88 9.22 -0.11
N HIS A 29 12.86 9.80 -0.74
CA HIS A 29 12.33 9.27 -1.99
C HIS A 29 13.34 9.35 -3.14
N LEU A 30 14.13 10.43 -3.24
CA LEU A 30 15.10 10.60 -4.33
C LEU A 30 16.14 9.49 -4.38
N TRP A 31 16.64 9.02 -3.24
CA TRP A 31 17.66 7.97 -3.20
C TRP A 31 17.12 6.57 -2.89
N ALA A 32 15.98 6.41 -2.22
CA ALA A 32 15.39 5.12 -1.86
C ALA A 32 14.14 4.75 -2.67
N GLY A 33 13.59 5.64 -3.51
CA GLY A 33 12.34 5.39 -4.26
C GLY A 33 12.39 4.18 -5.20
N TRP A 34 13.60 3.79 -5.65
CA TRP A 34 13.81 2.58 -6.45
C TRP A 34 13.36 1.30 -5.74
N VAL A 35 13.39 1.27 -4.38
CA VAL A 35 12.96 0.11 -3.59
C VAL A 35 11.47 -0.17 -3.77
N ALA A 36 10.63 0.84 -4.00
CA ALA A 36 9.23 0.66 -4.34
C ALA A 36 9.04 0.14 -5.77
N LYS A 37 9.88 0.59 -6.70
CA LYS A 37 9.83 0.18 -8.13
C LYS A 37 10.28 -1.27 -8.35
N ILE A 38 11.11 -1.82 -7.47
CA ILE A 38 11.49 -3.24 -7.54
C ILE A 38 10.48 -4.18 -6.88
N GLN A 39 9.37 -3.69 -6.34
CA GLN A 39 8.30 -4.59 -5.86
C GLN A 39 7.58 -5.26 -7.03
N PHE A 40 7.21 -6.53 -6.84
CA PHE A 40 6.80 -7.40 -7.95
C PHE A 40 5.59 -6.86 -8.72
N LEU A 41 4.46 -6.57 -8.04
CA LEU A 41 3.25 -6.14 -8.72
C LEU A 41 3.36 -4.71 -9.30
N PRO A 42 3.88 -3.71 -8.59
CA PRO A 42 4.16 -2.41 -9.18
C PRO A 42 5.01 -2.50 -10.46
N ALA A 43 6.06 -3.32 -10.44
CA ALA A 43 6.92 -3.54 -11.61
C ALA A 43 6.19 -4.26 -12.76
N LEU A 44 5.25 -5.16 -12.44
CA LEU A 44 4.46 -5.86 -13.45
C LEU A 44 3.47 -4.92 -14.16
N LEU A 45 2.86 -3.99 -13.42
CA LEU A 45 1.88 -3.05 -13.98
C LEU A 45 2.53 -1.88 -14.72
N ALA A 46 3.73 -1.49 -14.33
CA ALA A 46 4.51 -0.45 -15.00
C ALA A 46 5.28 -1.05 -16.19
N LEU A 47 4.77 -0.88 -17.40
CA LEU A 47 5.34 -1.46 -18.63
C LEU A 47 6.82 -1.13 -18.85
N ASN A 48 7.30 0.00 -18.38
CA ASN A 48 8.72 0.37 -18.46
C ASN A 48 9.61 -0.38 -17.47
N LEU A 49 9.04 -1.19 -16.56
CA LEU A 49 9.76 -2.00 -15.58
C LEU A 49 9.79 -3.50 -15.92
N ILE A 50 9.45 -3.88 -17.17
CA ILE A 50 9.58 -5.27 -17.65
C ILE A 50 10.96 -5.86 -17.33
N PRO A 51 12.10 -5.16 -17.52
CA PRO A 51 13.42 -5.69 -17.14
C PRO A 51 13.51 -6.09 -15.65
N VAL A 52 12.79 -5.38 -14.75
CA VAL A 52 12.75 -5.72 -13.32
C VAL A 52 12.03 -7.05 -13.10
N ILE A 53 10.95 -7.33 -13.82
CA ILE A 53 10.25 -8.63 -13.76
C ILE A 53 11.13 -9.76 -14.30
N LEU A 54 11.81 -9.54 -15.40
CA LEU A 54 12.76 -10.51 -15.95
C LEU A 54 13.90 -10.78 -14.95
N LEU A 55 14.40 -9.75 -14.30
CA LEU A 55 15.39 -9.88 -13.23
C LEU A 55 14.85 -10.72 -12.05
N HIS A 56 13.59 -10.53 -11.63
CA HIS A 56 12.97 -11.35 -10.57
C HIS A 56 12.86 -12.81 -10.96
N PHE A 57 12.51 -13.10 -12.23
CA PHE A 57 12.45 -14.46 -12.73
C PHE A 57 13.85 -15.08 -12.80
N TRP A 58 14.82 -14.35 -13.30
CA TRP A 58 16.23 -14.79 -13.34
C TRP A 58 16.78 -15.05 -11.93
N LEU A 59 16.58 -14.13 -10.97
CA LEU A 59 16.97 -14.32 -9.57
C LEU A 59 16.28 -15.52 -8.93
N THR A 60 14.99 -15.74 -9.25
CA THR A 60 14.25 -16.90 -8.72
C THR A 60 14.73 -18.20 -9.35
N TYR A 61 15.07 -18.19 -10.62
CA TYR A 61 15.64 -19.34 -11.32
C TYR A 61 17.04 -19.71 -10.79
N THR A 62 17.88 -18.70 -10.54
CA THR A 62 19.27 -18.91 -10.09
C THR A 62 19.37 -19.21 -8.60
N PHE A 63 18.71 -18.42 -7.75
CA PHE A 63 18.86 -18.46 -6.30
C PHE A 63 17.65 -18.99 -5.53
N GLY A 64 16.58 -19.36 -6.23
CA GLY A 64 15.30 -19.70 -5.60
C GLY A 64 14.48 -18.47 -5.22
N ARG A 65 13.44 -18.63 -4.42
CA ARG A 65 12.49 -17.57 -4.05
C ARG A 65 13.08 -16.52 -3.09
N ILE A 66 14.25 -15.97 -3.45
CA ILE A 66 14.98 -14.99 -2.63
C ILE A 66 14.19 -13.67 -2.49
N TYR A 67 13.42 -13.28 -3.49
CA TYR A 67 12.52 -12.14 -3.43
C TYR A 67 11.64 -12.16 -2.17
N CYS A 68 10.99 -13.31 -1.90
CA CYS A 68 10.09 -13.47 -0.76
C CYS A 68 10.81 -13.38 0.59
N SER A 69 12.11 -13.63 0.63
CA SER A 69 12.88 -13.63 1.87
C SER A 69 13.70 -12.37 2.13
N VAL A 70 13.98 -11.55 1.08
CA VAL A 70 14.88 -10.39 1.21
C VAL A 70 14.22 -9.09 0.77
N ILE A 71 13.43 -9.10 -0.31
CA ILE A 71 12.90 -7.89 -0.93
C ILE A 71 11.46 -7.59 -0.49
N CYS A 72 10.62 -8.62 -0.35
CA CYS A 72 9.22 -8.45 0.01
C CYS A 72 9.05 -8.06 1.50
N PRO A 73 8.58 -6.83 1.82
CA PRO A 73 8.48 -6.38 3.21
C PRO A 73 7.46 -7.18 4.03
N LEU A 74 6.35 -7.62 3.41
CA LEU A 74 5.37 -8.48 4.09
C LEU A 74 5.96 -9.84 4.45
N GLY A 75 6.82 -10.37 3.59
CA GLY A 75 7.56 -11.60 3.88
C GLY A 75 8.54 -11.43 5.04
N ILE A 76 9.24 -10.31 5.11
CA ILE A 76 10.16 -10.00 6.22
C ILE A 76 9.37 -9.85 7.53
N MET A 77 8.24 -9.18 7.51
CA MET A 77 7.36 -9.04 8.68
C MET A 77 6.87 -10.40 9.20
N GLN A 78 6.54 -11.37 8.32
CA GLN A 78 6.22 -12.74 8.74
C GLN A 78 7.42 -13.43 9.41
N ASP A 79 8.64 -13.19 8.95
CA ASP A 79 9.85 -13.73 9.61
C ASP A 79 10.01 -13.18 11.03
N PHE A 80 9.71 -11.90 11.26
CA PHE A 80 9.72 -11.29 12.58
C PHE A 80 8.71 -11.96 13.53
N PHE A 81 7.45 -12.09 13.13
CA PHE A 81 6.44 -12.77 13.96
C PHE A 81 6.73 -14.25 14.17
N SER A 82 7.29 -14.92 13.16
CA SER A 82 7.72 -16.31 13.26
C SER A 82 8.88 -16.47 14.27
N TRP A 83 9.84 -15.55 14.28
CA TRP A 83 10.92 -15.53 15.26
C TRP A 83 10.40 -15.29 16.68
N LEU A 84 9.45 -14.37 16.86
CA LEU A 84 8.80 -14.11 18.14
C LEU A 84 8.04 -15.33 18.64
N GLY A 85 7.29 -16.01 17.74
CA GLY A 85 6.64 -17.29 18.03
C GLY A 85 7.62 -18.40 18.44
N GLY A 86 8.82 -18.42 17.84
CA GLY A 86 9.91 -19.33 18.21
C GLY A 86 10.44 -19.09 19.62
N LYS A 87 10.64 -17.81 20.01
CA LYS A 87 11.01 -17.44 21.38
C LYS A 87 9.96 -17.88 22.40
N ALA A 88 8.68 -17.75 22.06
CA ALA A 88 7.58 -18.21 22.90
C ALA A 88 7.34 -19.72 22.85
N LYS A 89 8.15 -20.49 22.13
CA LYS A 89 8.01 -21.96 21.92
C LYS A 89 6.63 -22.37 21.36
N LYS A 90 5.98 -21.49 20.60
CA LYS A 90 4.63 -21.68 20.05
C LYS A 90 4.61 -22.07 18.56
N ASN A 91 5.77 -22.09 17.90
CA ASN A 91 5.87 -22.50 16.50
C ASN A 91 5.60 -24.00 16.36
N ARG A 92 4.80 -24.33 15.33
CA ARG A 92 4.46 -25.73 14.99
C ARG A 92 4.78 -25.96 13.51
N PHE A 93 6.07 -26.04 13.21
CA PHE A 93 6.53 -26.34 11.87
C PHE A 93 6.61 -27.83 11.66
N SER A 94 5.97 -28.33 10.63
CA SER A 94 6.05 -29.69 10.11
C SER A 94 5.88 -29.66 8.62
N TYR A 95 6.41 -30.65 7.92
CA TYR A 95 6.13 -30.77 6.50
C TYR A 95 4.62 -30.99 6.29
N ALA A 96 4.05 -30.22 5.37
CA ALA A 96 2.67 -30.39 4.92
C ALA A 96 2.66 -30.42 3.40
N LYS A 97 1.88 -31.28 2.78
CA LYS A 97 1.70 -31.24 1.31
C LYS A 97 1.08 -29.91 0.92
N GLU A 98 1.45 -29.40 -0.26
CA GLU A 98 0.83 -28.18 -0.78
C GLU A 98 -0.68 -28.37 -1.04
N ASN A 99 -1.49 -27.42 -0.64
CA ASN A 99 -2.88 -27.36 -1.05
C ASN A 99 -2.95 -26.68 -2.44
N LYS A 100 -2.94 -27.48 -3.48
CA LYS A 100 -2.92 -27.00 -4.88
C LYS A 100 -4.17 -26.19 -5.21
N VAL A 101 -5.35 -26.65 -4.76
CA VAL A 101 -6.63 -26.00 -5.05
C VAL A 101 -6.64 -24.58 -4.47
N LEU A 102 -6.30 -24.43 -3.19
CA LEU A 102 -6.26 -23.14 -2.54
C LEU A 102 -5.24 -22.20 -3.19
N ARG A 103 -4.02 -22.72 -3.45
CA ARG A 103 -2.91 -21.96 -3.99
C ARG A 103 -3.17 -21.43 -5.39
N TYR A 104 -3.60 -22.31 -6.31
CA TYR A 104 -3.89 -21.93 -7.69
C TYR A 104 -5.23 -21.23 -7.85
N GLY A 105 -6.21 -21.55 -7.00
CA GLY A 105 -7.47 -20.82 -6.93
C GLY A 105 -7.27 -19.34 -6.61
N PHE A 106 -6.48 -19.02 -5.55
CA PHE A 106 -6.15 -17.63 -5.23
C PHE A 106 -5.36 -16.93 -6.36
N LEU A 107 -4.43 -17.62 -7.00
CA LEU A 107 -3.71 -17.06 -8.16
C LEU A 107 -4.66 -16.78 -9.33
N GLY A 108 -5.58 -17.70 -9.62
CA GLY A 108 -6.55 -17.55 -10.71
C GLY A 108 -7.51 -16.38 -10.46
N VAL A 109 -8.07 -16.27 -9.25
CA VAL A 109 -8.92 -15.13 -8.86
C VAL A 109 -8.15 -13.80 -8.93
N PHE A 110 -6.89 -13.79 -8.49
CA PHE A 110 -6.04 -12.59 -8.56
C PHE A 110 -5.71 -12.18 -9.99
N ALA A 111 -5.36 -13.13 -10.85
CA ALA A 111 -5.08 -12.88 -12.27
C ALA A 111 -6.33 -12.38 -13.01
N LEU A 112 -7.49 -12.99 -12.74
CA LEU A 112 -8.77 -12.55 -13.28
C LEU A 112 -9.12 -11.13 -12.82
N ALA A 113 -8.91 -10.83 -11.55
CA ALA A 113 -9.14 -9.49 -10.99
C ALA A 113 -8.27 -8.42 -11.67
N ILE A 114 -7.00 -8.72 -11.98
CA ILE A 114 -6.13 -7.80 -12.74
C ILE A 114 -6.68 -7.58 -14.15
N ILE A 115 -7.08 -8.65 -14.86
CA ILE A 115 -7.58 -8.57 -16.24
C ILE A 115 -8.87 -7.73 -16.30
N ILE A 116 -9.79 -7.97 -15.38
CA ILE A 116 -11.08 -7.25 -15.32
C ILE A 116 -10.89 -5.83 -14.78
N GLY A 117 -9.82 -5.58 -14.00
CA GLY A 117 -9.60 -4.31 -13.29
C GLY A 117 -10.33 -4.23 -11.94
N PHE A 118 -10.60 -5.38 -11.30
CA PHE A 118 -11.29 -5.43 -10.01
C PHE A 118 -10.32 -5.13 -8.85
N ALA A 119 -10.22 -3.86 -8.50
CA ALA A 119 -9.27 -3.34 -7.53
C ALA A 119 -9.33 -4.00 -6.13
N PRO A 120 -10.49 -4.33 -5.53
CA PRO A 120 -10.54 -4.88 -4.17
C PRO A 120 -9.66 -6.11 -3.97
N VAL A 121 -9.69 -7.06 -4.91
CA VAL A 121 -8.89 -8.29 -4.82
C VAL A 121 -7.40 -7.99 -5.00
N THR A 122 -7.04 -7.17 -5.97
CA THR A 122 -5.64 -6.83 -6.24
C THR A 122 -5.02 -6.08 -5.06
N THR A 123 -5.73 -5.11 -4.50
CA THR A 123 -5.24 -4.30 -3.39
C THR A 123 -5.15 -5.07 -2.06
N LEU A 124 -6.05 -6.03 -1.82
CA LEU A 124 -6.04 -6.81 -0.57
C LEU A 124 -4.91 -7.84 -0.53
N PHE A 125 -4.68 -8.56 -1.63
CA PHE A 125 -3.76 -9.71 -1.65
C PHE A 125 -2.34 -9.35 -2.11
N GLU A 126 -2.12 -8.15 -2.62
CA GLU A 126 -0.79 -7.68 -3.00
C GLU A 126 0.07 -7.43 -1.75
N PRO A 127 1.24 -8.10 -1.62
CA PRO A 127 2.01 -8.06 -0.39
C PRO A 127 2.63 -6.71 -0.08
N TYR A 128 3.07 -5.94 -1.08
CA TYR A 128 3.64 -4.62 -0.86
C TYR A 128 2.57 -3.61 -0.40
N SER A 129 1.40 -3.63 -1.05
CA SER A 129 0.27 -2.77 -0.66
C SER A 129 -0.27 -3.11 0.73
N ALA A 130 -0.33 -4.41 1.08
CA ALA A 130 -0.73 -4.85 2.41
C ALA A 130 0.22 -4.31 3.49
N TYR A 131 1.54 -4.41 3.28
CA TYR A 131 2.54 -3.84 4.18
C TYR A 131 2.44 -2.32 4.26
N SER A 132 2.29 -1.67 3.12
CA SER A 132 2.20 -0.22 3.01
C SER A 132 0.99 0.35 3.77
N ARG A 133 -0.17 -0.32 3.70
CA ARG A 133 -1.35 0.04 4.51
C ARG A 133 -1.08 -0.07 6.01
N ILE A 134 -0.40 -1.12 6.44
CA ILE A 134 -0.02 -1.29 7.85
C ILE A 134 0.86 -0.12 8.30
N VAL A 135 1.88 0.23 7.52
CA VAL A 135 2.77 1.35 7.85
C VAL A 135 2.02 2.67 7.89
N ASN A 136 1.25 2.97 6.85
CA ASN A 136 0.54 4.26 6.74
C ASN A 136 -0.59 4.42 7.76
N SER A 137 -1.26 3.33 8.14
CA SER A 137 -2.39 3.39 9.07
C SER A 137 -1.99 3.27 10.53
N LEU A 138 -0.92 2.52 10.84
CA LEU A 138 -0.53 2.23 12.23
C LEU A 138 0.79 2.89 12.64
N PHE A 139 1.83 2.83 11.79
CA PHE A 139 3.15 3.35 12.16
C PHE A 139 3.29 4.84 11.89
N LYS A 140 2.66 5.35 10.82
CA LYS A 140 2.73 6.76 10.50
C LYS A 140 2.10 7.66 11.58
N PRO A 141 0.91 7.38 12.13
CA PRO A 141 0.37 8.17 13.24
C PRO A 141 1.29 8.19 14.47
N LEU A 142 1.96 7.07 14.78
CA LEU A 142 2.95 7.01 15.87
C LEU A 142 4.17 7.87 15.57
N TYR A 143 4.64 7.85 14.32
CA TYR A 143 5.72 8.72 13.87
C TYR A 143 5.31 10.20 13.95
N ASP A 144 4.11 10.55 13.50
CA ASP A 144 3.59 11.92 13.53
C ASP A 144 3.42 12.43 14.99
N LEU A 145 3.02 11.56 15.94
CA LEU A 145 3.00 11.85 17.37
C LEU A 145 4.40 12.16 17.90
N LEU A 146 5.39 11.33 17.55
CA LEU A 146 6.78 11.55 17.94
C LEU A 146 7.32 12.85 17.35
N ASN A 147 7.02 13.13 16.08
CA ASN A 147 7.41 14.36 15.42
C ASN A 147 6.81 15.59 16.13
N ASN A 148 5.53 15.55 16.50
CA ASN A 148 4.88 16.66 17.21
C ASN A 148 5.43 16.86 18.61
N TRP A 149 5.79 15.78 19.31
CA TRP A 149 6.49 15.86 20.59
C TRP A 149 7.87 16.51 20.42
N LEU A 150 8.64 16.15 19.39
CA LEU A 150 9.92 16.81 19.09
C LEU A 150 9.71 18.28 18.69
N ALA A 151 8.67 18.59 17.91
CA ALA A 151 8.34 19.97 17.53
C ALA A 151 8.01 20.84 18.76
N SER A 152 7.28 20.29 19.75
CA SER A 152 6.99 21.02 21.00
C SER A 152 8.26 21.28 21.83
N MET A 153 9.20 20.34 21.86
CA MET A 153 10.50 20.52 22.53
C MET A 153 11.37 21.56 21.81
N ASP A 154 11.38 21.54 20.48
CA ASP A 154 12.11 22.52 19.66
C ASP A 154 11.55 23.94 19.87
N ALA A 155 10.22 24.09 19.85
CA ALA A 155 9.56 25.36 20.09
C ALA A 155 9.87 25.93 21.50
N ALA A 156 9.96 25.08 22.51
CA ALA A 156 10.34 25.49 23.87
C ALA A 156 11.79 25.99 23.96
N ASN A 157 12.65 25.70 22.98
CA ASN A 157 14.04 26.13 22.88
C ASN A 157 14.29 27.15 21.74
N ASP A 158 13.24 27.80 21.23
CA ASP A 158 13.27 28.74 20.10
C ASP A 158 13.91 28.13 18.82
N ARG A 159 13.78 26.82 18.65
CA ARG A 159 14.25 26.08 17.45
C ARG A 159 13.04 25.59 16.67
N TYR A 160 13.19 25.54 15.34
CA TYR A 160 12.10 25.15 14.42
C TYR A 160 12.59 24.10 13.40
N ASN A 161 13.34 23.08 13.85
CA ASN A 161 13.78 21.98 12.99
C ASN A 161 12.63 21.02 12.67
N PHE A 162 11.69 20.88 13.60
CA PHE A 162 10.48 20.07 13.44
C PHE A 162 9.25 20.97 13.39
N THR A 163 8.31 20.65 12.52
CA THR A 163 7.03 21.34 12.37
C THR A 163 5.89 20.46 12.83
N GLU A 164 4.90 21.04 13.48
CA GLU A 164 3.72 20.30 13.91
C GLU A 164 2.88 19.82 12.72
N VAL A 165 2.48 18.55 12.76
CA VAL A 165 1.67 17.89 11.72
C VAL A 165 0.32 17.51 12.31
N GLN A 166 -0.75 17.81 11.60
CA GLN A 166 -2.10 17.40 12.00
C GLN A 166 -2.26 15.88 11.86
N ILE A 167 -2.53 15.21 12.98
CA ILE A 167 -2.78 13.76 13.02
C ILE A 167 -4.27 13.53 12.82
N TRP A 168 -4.62 12.72 11.82
CA TRP A 168 -6.00 12.37 11.53
C TRP A 168 -6.11 11.04 10.80
N THR A 169 -7.23 10.34 10.98
CA THR A 169 -7.51 9.08 10.30
C THR A 169 -7.97 9.35 8.87
N ARG A 170 -7.14 9.01 7.88
CA ARG A 170 -7.41 9.26 6.45
C ARG A 170 -8.59 8.45 5.92
N SER A 171 -8.79 7.22 6.41
CA SER A 171 -9.90 6.33 6.08
C SER A 171 -10.05 5.27 7.17
N VAL A 172 -11.22 5.21 7.80
CA VAL A 172 -11.54 4.22 8.83
C VAL A 172 -11.52 2.81 8.24
N THR A 173 -12.07 2.63 7.04
CA THR A 173 -12.07 1.34 6.33
C THR A 173 -10.65 0.82 6.13
N THR A 174 -9.73 1.68 5.64
CA THR A 174 -8.33 1.29 5.43
C THR A 174 -7.64 0.95 6.75
N PHE A 175 -7.93 1.68 7.82
CA PHE A 175 -7.40 1.42 9.16
C PHE A 175 -7.85 0.05 9.69
N VAL A 176 -9.13 -0.27 9.60
CA VAL A 176 -9.67 -1.58 10.02
C VAL A 176 -9.06 -2.72 9.21
N VAL A 177 -8.98 -2.57 7.88
CA VAL A 177 -8.35 -3.57 7.00
C VAL A 177 -6.87 -3.75 7.34
N ALA A 178 -6.14 -2.68 7.66
CA ALA A 178 -4.73 -2.75 8.06
C ALA A 178 -4.54 -3.55 9.36
N ILE A 179 -5.37 -3.28 10.39
CA ILE A 179 -5.35 -4.02 11.65
C ILE A 179 -5.67 -5.50 11.42
N LEU A 180 -6.76 -5.81 10.72
CA LEU A 180 -7.15 -7.18 10.44
C LEU A 180 -6.05 -7.92 9.67
N THR A 181 -5.47 -7.29 8.65
CA THR A 181 -4.35 -7.86 7.89
C THR A 181 -3.17 -8.16 8.80
N LEU A 182 -2.78 -7.21 9.67
CA LEU A 182 -1.66 -7.38 10.61
C LEU A 182 -1.94 -8.54 11.57
N LEU A 183 -3.12 -8.60 12.18
CA LEU A 183 -3.49 -9.64 13.16
C LEU A 183 -3.51 -11.03 12.52
N ILE A 184 -4.13 -11.18 11.35
CA ILE A 184 -4.19 -12.45 10.61
C ILE A 184 -2.78 -12.91 10.24
N LEU A 185 -1.96 -12.02 9.69
CA LEU A 185 -0.59 -12.37 9.30
C LEU A 185 0.29 -12.68 10.51
N ALA A 186 0.17 -11.90 11.58
CA ALA A 186 0.90 -12.16 12.83
C ALA A 186 0.53 -13.52 13.40
N PHE A 187 -0.76 -13.86 13.50
CA PHE A 187 -1.22 -15.14 14.00
C PHE A 187 -0.75 -16.32 13.14
N LEU A 188 -0.89 -16.21 11.82
CA LEU A 188 -0.44 -17.25 10.89
C LEU A 188 1.09 -17.44 10.96
N ALA A 189 1.85 -16.34 10.99
CA ALA A 189 3.29 -16.37 11.05
C ALA A 189 3.81 -16.87 12.40
N TRP A 190 3.15 -16.51 13.50
CA TRP A 190 3.46 -16.99 14.85
C TRP A 190 3.38 -18.51 14.97
N ARG A 191 2.33 -19.11 14.38
CA ARG A 191 2.09 -20.55 14.45
C ARG A 191 2.77 -21.35 13.36
N LYS A 192 2.64 -20.89 12.10
CA LYS A 192 2.96 -21.67 10.89
C LYS A 192 3.98 -21.01 9.97
N GLY A 193 4.64 -19.94 10.41
CA GLY A 193 5.68 -19.27 9.65
C GLY A 193 5.16 -18.65 8.35
N ARG A 194 5.65 -19.12 7.22
CA ARG A 194 5.42 -18.56 5.88
C ARG A 194 4.20 -19.16 5.15
N ILE A 195 3.19 -19.63 5.89
CA ILE A 195 2.02 -20.27 5.26
C ILE A 195 1.28 -19.33 4.30
N TYR A 196 1.13 -18.04 4.66
CA TYR A 196 0.50 -17.05 3.78
C TYR A 196 1.22 -16.94 2.44
N CYS A 197 2.56 -16.82 2.44
CA CYS A 197 3.36 -16.74 1.22
C CYS A 197 3.29 -17.99 0.35
N ASN A 198 2.96 -19.14 0.93
CA ASN A 198 2.96 -20.43 0.24
C ASN A 198 1.57 -20.91 -0.18
N THR A 199 0.49 -20.28 0.31
CA THR A 199 -0.88 -20.71 0.02
C THR A 199 -1.76 -19.60 -0.56
N ILE A 200 -1.66 -18.37 -0.05
CA ILE A 200 -2.57 -17.27 -0.40
C ILE A 200 -1.89 -16.26 -1.33
N CYS A 201 -0.61 -15.93 -1.08
CA CYS A 201 0.08 -14.87 -1.79
C CYS A 201 0.26 -15.17 -3.30
N PRO A 202 -0.32 -14.34 -4.20
CA PRO A 202 -0.22 -14.56 -5.64
C PRO A 202 1.21 -14.44 -6.15
N VAL A 203 1.98 -13.47 -5.66
CA VAL A 203 3.40 -13.28 -6.02
C VAL A 203 4.23 -14.51 -5.63
N GLY A 204 4.00 -15.04 -4.41
CA GLY A 204 4.65 -16.25 -3.94
C GLY A 204 4.34 -17.47 -4.83
N THR A 205 3.11 -17.57 -5.30
CA THR A 205 2.68 -18.66 -6.20
C THR A 205 3.29 -18.51 -7.59
N THR A 206 3.31 -17.29 -8.17
CA THR A 206 3.95 -17.03 -9.47
C THR A 206 5.43 -17.39 -9.46
N LEU A 207 6.18 -16.91 -8.47
CA LEU A 207 7.61 -17.23 -8.33
C LEU A 207 7.88 -18.72 -8.08
N SER A 208 6.89 -19.46 -7.56
CA SER A 208 7.04 -20.89 -7.33
C SER A 208 7.11 -21.70 -8.61
N PHE A 209 6.44 -21.28 -9.69
CA PHE A 209 6.57 -21.95 -10.99
C PHE A 209 8.00 -21.91 -11.48
N ILE A 210 8.64 -20.74 -11.42
CA ILE A 210 10.04 -20.57 -11.82
C ILE A 210 10.99 -21.38 -10.92
N SER A 211 10.73 -21.35 -9.61
CA SER A 211 11.57 -22.07 -8.65
C SER A 211 11.51 -23.60 -8.78
N ARG A 212 10.47 -24.15 -9.38
CA ARG A 212 10.34 -25.60 -9.68
C ARG A 212 11.15 -26.05 -10.87
N ILE A 213 11.48 -25.15 -11.80
CA ILE A 213 12.19 -25.50 -13.03
C ILE A 213 13.56 -26.10 -12.64
N PRO A 214 13.85 -27.35 -13.05
CA PRO A 214 15.14 -27.93 -12.80
C PRO A 214 16.23 -27.20 -13.61
N GLY A 215 17.36 -26.91 -12.99
CA GLY A 215 18.43 -26.19 -13.67
C GLY A 215 19.67 -26.03 -12.80
N PHE A 216 20.62 -25.23 -13.27
CA PHE A 216 21.92 -24.98 -12.64
C PHE A 216 21.85 -24.04 -11.41
N GLY A 217 20.66 -23.61 -10.99
CA GLY A 217 20.49 -22.67 -9.90
C GLY A 217 20.89 -23.24 -8.53
N PHE A 218 21.29 -22.33 -7.64
CA PHE A 218 21.54 -22.65 -6.24
C PHE A 218 20.25 -23.08 -5.54
N ARG A 219 20.29 -24.23 -4.88
CA ARG A 219 19.15 -24.78 -4.14
C ARG A 219 19.64 -25.41 -2.83
N VAL A 220 18.76 -25.44 -1.83
CA VAL A 220 18.98 -26.24 -0.62
C VAL A 220 18.84 -27.70 -1.01
N ARG A 221 19.93 -28.44 -1.01
CA ARG A 221 19.99 -29.86 -1.38
C ARG A 221 20.21 -30.73 -0.17
N PHE A 222 19.64 -31.90 -0.19
CA PHE A 222 19.66 -32.88 0.87
C PHE A 222 20.67 -33.97 0.53
N ASP A 223 21.64 -34.21 1.43
CA ASP A 223 22.57 -35.32 1.37
C ASP A 223 22.05 -36.42 2.28
N LYS A 224 21.55 -37.50 1.68
CA LYS A 224 20.95 -38.62 2.42
C LYS A 224 21.95 -39.42 3.20
N ASP A 225 23.19 -39.51 2.74
CA ASP A 225 24.26 -40.34 3.35
C ASP A 225 24.69 -39.73 4.68
N LYS A 226 24.71 -38.42 4.78
CA LYS A 226 25.06 -37.71 6.03
C LYS A 226 23.89 -37.53 6.98
N CYS A 227 22.66 -37.80 6.54
CA CYS A 227 21.47 -37.54 7.34
C CYS A 227 21.25 -38.59 8.43
N LYS A 228 21.16 -38.17 9.70
CA LYS A 228 20.82 -39.00 10.83
C LYS A 228 19.33 -39.03 11.19
N ASN A 229 18.42 -38.56 10.31
CA ASN A 229 16.96 -38.53 10.46
C ASN A 229 16.47 -37.84 11.77
N CYS A 230 17.20 -36.86 12.28
CA CYS A 230 16.85 -36.17 13.53
C CYS A 230 15.67 -35.21 13.46
N GLY A 231 15.19 -34.86 12.26
CA GLY A 231 14.03 -33.99 12.01
C GLY A 231 14.21 -32.51 12.37
N MET A 232 15.41 -32.07 12.79
CA MET A 232 15.66 -30.68 13.20
C MET A 232 15.47 -29.67 12.05
N CYS A 233 15.78 -30.04 10.84
CA CYS A 233 15.60 -29.21 9.65
C CYS A 233 14.13 -28.93 9.35
N GLU A 234 13.25 -29.92 9.51
CA GLU A 234 11.81 -29.78 9.35
C GLU A 234 11.19 -28.90 10.44
N LYS A 235 11.52 -29.18 11.72
CA LYS A 235 11.00 -28.43 12.89
C LYS A 235 11.41 -26.95 12.88
N ASN A 236 12.48 -26.59 12.15
CA ASN A 236 12.92 -25.20 12.00
C ASN A 236 12.57 -24.61 10.63
N CYS A 237 11.90 -25.35 9.75
CA CYS A 237 11.52 -24.88 8.43
C CYS A 237 10.23 -24.05 8.47
N LYS A 238 10.34 -22.73 8.60
CA LYS A 238 9.20 -21.82 8.57
C LYS A 238 8.40 -21.82 7.26
N ALA A 239 8.98 -22.32 6.16
CA ALA A 239 8.30 -22.50 4.88
C ALA A 239 7.58 -23.86 4.75
N GLN A 240 7.78 -24.79 5.73
CA GLN A 240 7.23 -26.14 5.75
C GLN A 240 7.54 -26.94 4.47
N ALA A 241 8.73 -26.73 3.91
CA ALA A 241 9.14 -27.22 2.61
C ALA A 241 10.07 -28.44 2.67
N ILE A 242 10.46 -28.90 3.85
CA ILE A 242 11.43 -29.99 4.04
C ILE A 242 10.70 -31.22 4.54
N ASP A 243 10.78 -32.31 3.79
CA ASP A 243 10.39 -33.64 4.18
C ASP A 243 11.66 -34.41 4.55
N PHE A 244 11.96 -34.50 5.85
CA PHE A 244 13.18 -35.18 6.31
C PHE A 244 13.08 -36.69 6.17
N LYS A 245 11.87 -37.28 6.22
CA LYS A 245 11.67 -38.71 6.09
C LYS A 245 12.04 -39.22 4.69
N ASN A 246 11.63 -38.45 3.67
CA ASN A 246 11.93 -38.78 2.29
C ASN A 246 13.24 -38.12 1.79
N GLY A 247 13.88 -37.28 2.60
CA GLY A 247 15.09 -36.55 2.25
C GLY A 247 14.90 -35.62 1.07
N THR A 248 13.76 -34.92 1.00
CA THR A 248 13.39 -34.03 -0.11
C THR A 248 13.07 -32.62 0.34
N VAL A 249 13.31 -31.65 -0.56
CA VAL A 249 12.96 -30.24 -0.34
C VAL A 249 12.01 -29.80 -1.46
N ASP A 250 10.85 -29.28 -1.07
CA ASP A 250 9.91 -28.68 -2.01
C ASP A 250 10.36 -27.26 -2.39
N TYR A 251 10.98 -27.14 -3.54
CA TYR A 251 11.50 -25.86 -4.04
C TYR A 251 10.39 -24.86 -4.38
N SER A 252 9.18 -25.32 -4.62
CA SER A 252 8.03 -24.42 -4.85
C SER A 252 7.66 -23.60 -3.62
N ARG A 253 8.02 -24.08 -2.42
CA ARG A 253 7.73 -23.43 -1.14
C ARG A 253 8.96 -22.90 -0.43
N CYS A 254 10.14 -23.44 -0.74
CA CYS A 254 11.40 -23.02 -0.14
C CYS A 254 11.68 -21.53 -0.47
N VAL A 255 11.84 -20.71 0.56
CA VAL A 255 12.16 -19.27 0.45
C VAL A 255 13.64 -18.99 0.68
N VAL A 256 14.47 -20.00 0.67
CA VAL A 256 15.94 -19.90 0.84
C VAL A 256 16.33 -19.11 2.10
N CYS A 257 15.64 -19.38 3.21
CA CYS A 257 15.90 -18.65 4.46
C CYS A 257 17.21 -19.05 5.18
N GLY A 258 17.77 -20.21 4.89
CA GLY A 258 19.01 -20.71 5.48
C GLY A 258 18.90 -21.26 6.90
N ASP A 259 17.70 -21.22 7.52
CA ASP A 259 17.53 -21.67 8.92
C ASP A 259 17.81 -23.17 9.08
N CYS A 260 17.48 -23.99 8.06
CA CYS A 260 17.76 -25.43 8.06
C CYS A 260 19.25 -25.74 7.95
N LEU A 261 20.02 -24.92 7.25
CA LEU A 261 21.47 -25.08 7.11
C LEU A 261 22.18 -24.88 8.47
N ASP A 262 21.81 -23.81 9.20
CA ASP A 262 22.39 -23.49 10.51
C ASP A 262 22.01 -24.51 11.60
N LYS A 263 20.90 -25.23 11.42
CA LYS A 263 20.40 -26.20 12.43
C LYS A 263 20.81 -27.63 12.15
N CYS A 264 21.36 -27.92 10.98
CA CYS A 264 21.84 -29.26 10.65
C CYS A 264 23.23 -29.48 11.28
N LYS A 265 23.29 -30.31 12.34
CA LYS A 265 24.55 -30.65 13.02
C LYS A 265 25.43 -31.64 12.23
N PHE A 266 24.84 -32.32 11.24
CA PHE A 266 25.48 -33.38 10.46
C PHE A 266 25.89 -32.94 9.06
N ASP A 267 25.74 -31.65 8.77
CA ASP A 267 26.07 -31.05 7.47
C ASP A 267 25.43 -31.82 6.27
N ALA A 268 24.20 -32.28 6.50
CA ALA A 268 23.42 -33.00 5.48
C ALA A 268 22.61 -32.07 4.54
N LEU A 269 22.66 -30.75 4.73
CA LEU A 269 21.98 -29.78 3.92
C LEU A 269 22.95 -28.72 3.40
N HIS A 270 23.01 -28.56 2.08
CA HIS A 270 23.91 -27.62 1.42
C HIS A 270 23.14 -26.69 0.49
N TYR A 271 23.56 -25.45 0.38
CA TYR A 271 23.07 -24.52 -0.64
C TYR A 271 24.06 -24.52 -1.81
N THR A 272 23.75 -25.29 -2.86
CA THR A 272 24.68 -25.60 -3.95
C THR A 272 23.95 -25.79 -5.29
N THR A 273 24.70 -25.67 -6.36
CA THR A 273 24.24 -25.97 -7.72
C THR A 273 24.37 -27.45 -8.09
N LYS A 274 25.24 -28.21 -7.40
CA LYS A 274 25.50 -29.63 -7.69
C LYS A 274 24.27 -30.49 -7.34
N LYS A 275 23.83 -31.35 -8.27
CA LYS A 275 22.75 -32.30 -8.09
C LYS A 275 23.22 -33.45 -7.19
N ALA A 276 22.49 -33.73 -6.10
CA ALA A 276 22.73 -34.96 -5.35
C ALA A 276 22.31 -36.20 -6.17
N PRO A 277 22.94 -37.37 -6.01
CA PRO A 277 22.50 -38.59 -6.69
C PRO A 277 21.05 -38.90 -6.36
N SER A 278 20.28 -39.22 -7.40
CA SER A 278 18.84 -39.46 -7.29
C SER A 278 18.59 -40.95 -7.19
N GLU A 279 17.78 -41.39 -6.22
CA GLU A 279 16.76 -42.42 -6.46
C GLU A 279 15.79 -42.51 -5.29
N SER A 280 14.49 -42.36 -5.57
CA SER A 280 13.40 -43.26 -5.22
C SER A 280 12.02 -42.60 -5.45
N LYS A 281 11.10 -43.43 -5.95
CA LYS A 281 9.72 -43.14 -6.34
C LYS A 281 8.81 -42.76 -5.18
N PRO A 282 7.67 -42.08 -5.43
CA PRO A 282 6.75 -41.66 -4.39
C PRO A 282 5.76 -42.77 -4.02
N VAL A 283 5.44 -42.86 -2.73
CA VAL A 283 4.29 -43.60 -2.21
C VAL A 283 3.21 -42.58 -1.82
N ASP A 284 2.05 -42.82 -2.39
CA ASP A 284 0.84 -42.06 -2.21
C ASP A 284 0.12 -42.53 -0.94
N THR A 285 -0.35 -41.63 -0.10
CA THR A 285 -1.42 -41.90 0.82
C THR A 285 -2.21 -40.63 1.16
N GLU A 286 -3.48 -40.72 0.88
CA GLU A 286 -4.51 -39.71 1.05
C GLU A 286 -4.96 -39.50 2.49
N ARG A 287 -5.60 -38.34 2.66
CA ARG A 287 -6.70 -37.94 3.53
C ARG A 287 -6.40 -37.57 4.99
N ARG A 288 -6.69 -36.35 5.33
CA ARG A 288 -7.91 -35.92 6.03
C ARG A 288 -7.99 -34.40 6.17
N ALA A 289 -9.14 -33.91 5.75
CA ALA A 289 -9.67 -32.57 5.95
C ALA A 289 -10.03 -32.32 7.43
N PHE A 290 -10.09 -31.11 7.89
CA PHE A 290 -11.32 -30.54 8.42
C PHE A 290 -11.12 -29.17 9.06
N LEU A 291 -11.93 -28.25 8.65
CA LEU A 291 -12.66 -27.17 9.32
C LEU A 291 -12.14 -26.63 10.67
N VAL A 292 -12.04 -25.35 10.77
CA VAL A 292 -12.82 -24.54 11.71
C VAL A 292 -12.91 -23.12 11.16
N GLY A 293 -14.14 -22.71 10.93
CA GLY A 293 -14.51 -21.37 10.60
C GLY A 293 -14.84 -20.55 11.83
N ALA A 294 -15.01 -19.31 11.57
CA ALA A 294 -15.84 -18.33 12.26
C ALA A 294 -15.63 -18.09 13.76
N ALA A 295 -15.23 -16.93 14.06
CA ALA A 295 -15.85 -15.96 14.97
C ALA A 295 -14.82 -14.92 15.39
N VAL A 296 -15.01 -13.70 15.01
CA VAL A 296 -14.99 -12.55 15.91
C VAL A 296 -15.58 -11.36 15.14
N ALA A 297 -16.86 -11.18 15.36
CA ALA A 297 -17.49 -9.88 15.21
C ALA A 297 -17.51 -9.23 16.59
N GLY A 298 -17.18 -7.97 16.64
CA GLY A 298 -17.52 -7.12 17.77
C GLY A 298 -16.34 -6.70 18.64
N THR A 299 -15.80 -5.55 18.34
CA THR A 299 -15.45 -4.45 19.26
C THR A 299 -14.82 -3.33 18.47
N THR A 300 -15.60 -2.39 17.96
CA THR A 300 -15.11 -1.09 17.49
C THR A 300 -16.13 -0.03 17.82
N ALA A 301 -16.11 0.41 19.05
CA ALA A 301 -16.74 1.67 19.44
C ALA A 301 -16.03 2.20 20.67
N ALA A 302 -14.89 2.81 20.48
CA ALA A 302 -14.30 3.77 21.39
C ALA A 302 -13.00 4.28 20.79
N PHE A 303 -13.01 5.45 20.21
CA PHE A 303 -11.94 6.44 20.12
C PHE A 303 -12.22 7.38 18.94
N ALA A 304 -13.27 8.15 19.06
CA ALA A 304 -13.39 9.43 18.39
C ALA A 304 -14.39 10.29 19.17
N GLN A 305 -13.93 10.91 20.23
CA GLN A 305 -14.65 12.08 20.70
C GLN A 305 -14.33 13.22 19.73
N PRO A 306 -15.33 13.79 19.05
CA PRO A 306 -15.12 15.00 18.28
C PRO A 306 -14.84 16.11 19.25
N GLN A 307 -13.62 16.64 19.27
CA GLN A 307 -13.36 17.92 19.90
C GLN A 307 -14.14 18.98 19.12
N MET A 308 -15.16 19.55 19.73
CA MET A 308 -15.85 20.72 19.18
C MET A 308 -14.83 21.85 19.09
N LYS A 309 -14.51 22.24 17.87
CA LYS A 309 -13.74 23.46 17.63
C LYS A 309 -14.70 24.62 17.78
N VAL A 310 -14.43 25.47 18.76
CA VAL A 310 -15.16 26.71 18.97
C VAL A 310 -14.26 27.84 18.45
N ASP A 311 -14.78 28.74 17.60
CA ASP A 311 -14.12 30.00 17.35
C ASP A 311 -14.17 30.85 18.63
N GLY A 312 -13.32 31.84 18.76
CA GLY A 312 -13.23 32.69 19.98
C GLY A 312 -14.51 33.42 20.37
N GLY A 313 -15.64 33.16 19.69
CA GLY A 313 -16.92 33.81 19.83
C GLY A 313 -18.11 32.91 20.10
N LEU A 314 -17.96 31.70 20.65
CA LEU A 314 -19.06 30.82 21.10
C LEU A 314 -19.81 30.03 20.01
N ALA A 315 -19.49 30.14 18.72
CA ALA A 315 -20.13 29.34 17.68
C ALA A 315 -19.37 28.02 17.43
N ALA A 316 -20.08 26.91 17.39
CA ALA A 316 -19.52 25.62 17.02
C ALA A 316 -19.22 25.60 15.51
N ILE A 317 -17.96 25.41 15.12
CA ILE A 317 -17.56 25.29 13.72
C ILE A 317 -17.78 23.85 13.27
N GLU A 318 -18.75 23.63 12.37
CA GLU A 318 -18.94 22.33 11.73
C GLU A 318 -17.77 21.97 10.84
N ASP A 319 -17.31 20.71 10.95
CA ASP A 319 -16.28 20.17 10.05
C ASP A 319 -16.84 20.05 8.62
N LYS A 320 -15.99 20.43 7.66
CA LYS A 320 -16.32 20.30 6.24
C LYS A 320 -16.42 18.82 5.86
N LYS A 321 -17.49 18.47 5.16
CA LYS A 321 -17.74 17.13 4.61
C LYS A 321 -17.44 17.09 3.11
N ALA A 322 -16.87 15.97 2.66
CA ALA A 322 -16.65 15.74 1.24
C ALA A 322 -18.01 15.60 0.50
N PRO A 323 -18.21 16.27 -0.63
CA PRO A 323 -19.38 16.07 -1.45
C PRO A 323 -19.36 14.66 -2.08
N LYS A 324 -20.54 14.15 -2.43
CA LYS A 324 -20.65 12.95 -3.26
C LYS A 324 -20.36 13.35 -4.71
N ARG A 325 -19.32 12.75 -5.28
CA ARG A 325 -18.91 12.93 -6.68
C ARG A 325 -19.40 11.77 -7.52
N GLN A 326 -19.85 12.01 -8.74
CA GLN A 326 -20.19 10.98 -9.73
C GLN A 326 -18.90 10.34 -10.24
N THR A 327 -17.93 11.17 -10.61
CA THR A 327 -16.60 10.75 -11.02
C THR A 327 -15.57 11.17 -9.97
N PRO A 328 -14.79 10.23 -9.40
CA PRO A 328 -13.76 10.59 -8.44
C PRO A 328 -12.65 11.40 -9.10
N VAL A 329 -12.17 12.42 -8.39
CA VAL A 329 -11.04 13.21 -8.86
C VAL A 329 -9.75 12.39 -8.64
N THR A 330 -9.08 12.02 -9.73
CA THR A 330 -7.82 11.28 -9.70
C THR A 330 -6.61 12.23 -9.77
N PRO A 331 -5.43 11.83 -9.25
CA PRO A 331 -4.25 12.69 -9.23
C PRO A 331 -3.82 13.13 -10.64
N PRO A 332 -3.26 14.33 -10.82
CA PRO A 332 -2.71 14.76 -12.11
C PRO A 332 -1.60 13.81 -12.57
N GLY A 333 -1.59 13.47 -13.86
CA GLY A 333 -0.75 12.42 -14.45
C GLY A 333 -1.41 11.04 -14.53
N SER A 334 -2.63 10.85 -13.99
CA SER A 334 -3.37 9.58 -14.05
C SER A 334 -3.93 9.25 -15.44
N VAL A 335 -3.91 10.19 -16.39
CA VAL A 335 -4.44 10.10 -17.75
C VAL A 335 -5.97 9.96 -17.81
N SER A 336 -6.53 9.01 -17.09
CA SER A 336 -7.97 8.81 -16.94
C SER A 336 -8.29 8.06 -15.64
N ALA A 337 -9.52 8.16 -15.17
CA ALA A 337 -10.00 7.40 -14.03
C ALA A 337 -9.84 5.89 -14.25
N ARG A 338 -10.19 5.41 -15.45
CA ARG A 338 -10.07 3.99 -15.83
C ARG A 338 -8.61 3.50 -15.89
N HIS A 339 -7.68 4.33 -16.41
CA HIS A 339 -6.26 3.98 -16.41
C HIS A 339 -5.74 3.87 -14.98
N PHE A 340 -6.10 4.85 -14.15
CA PHE A 340 -5.70 4.86 -12.75
C PHE A 340 -6.20 3.63 -11.99
N GLU A 341 -7.48 3.28 -12.13
CA GLU A 341 -8.09 2.12 -11.48
C GLU A 341 -7.38 0.81 -11.82
N LYS A 342 -7.00 0.62 -13.09
CA LYS A 342 -6.34 -0.60 -13.57
C LYS A 342 -4.89 -0.74 -13.09
N HIS A 343 -4.16 0.36 -12.94
CA HIS A 343 -2.73 0.34 -12.62
C HIS A 343 -2.45 0.61 -11.14
N CYS A 344 -3.40 1.19 -10.40
CA CYS A 344 -3.18 1.53 -9.01
C CYS A 344 -3.27 0.30 -8.09
N THR A 345 -2.16 -0.03 -7.44
CA THR A 345 -2.07 -1.12 -6.44
C THR A 345 -2.52 -0.70 -5.04
N ALA A 346 -2.98 0.54 -4.84
CA ALA A 346 -3.30 1.11 -3.54
C ALA A 346 -2.16 1.04 -2.50
N CYS A 347 -0.91 1.15 -2.94
CA CYS A 347 0.26 1.17 -2.07
C CYS A 347 0.36 2.45 -1.22
N GLN A 348 -0.46 3.46 -1.47
CA GLN A 348 -0.59 4.70 -0.70
C GLN A 348 0.70 5.53 -0.57
N LEU A 349 1.72 5.27 -1.39
CA LEU A 349 2.96 6.04 -1.37
C LEU A 349 2.73 7.50 -1.76
N CYS A 350 1.86 7.75 -2.75
CA CYS A 350 1.42 9.11 -3.12
C CYS A 350 0.64 9.79 -1.99
N VAL A 351 -0.14 9.02 -1.20
CA VAL A 351 -0.90 9.54 -0.05
C VAL A 351 0.04 10.00 1.06
N SER A 352 1.08 9.21 1.39
CA SER A 352 2.06 9.58 2.41
C SER A 352 2.98 10.72 1.97
N SER A 353 3.22 10.86 0.66
CA SER A 353 4.09 11.90 0.08
C SER A 353 3.36 13.21 -0.20
N CYS A 354 2.02 13.27 -0.10
CA CYS A 354 1.23 14.46 -0.39
C CYS A 354 1.38 15.51 0.73
N PRO A 355 2.01 16.67 0.49
CA PRO A 355 2.23 17.67 1.52
C PRO A 355 0.96 18.43 1.89
N ASN A 356 -0.04 18.43 1.00
CA ASN A 356 -1.26 19.21 1.15
C ASN A 356 -2.44 18.36 1.68
N ASN A 357 -2.21 17.10 2.06
CA ASN A 357 -3.23 16.18 2.60
C ASN A 357 -4.48 16.01 1.71
N VAL A 358 -4.31 16.13 0.40
CA VAL A 358 -5.41 16.03 -0.58
C VAL A 358 -5.76 14.58 -0.92
N LEU A 359 -4.77 13.69 -0.92
CA LEU A 359 -4.97 12.30 -1.31
C LEU A 359 -5.46 11.45 -0.14
N ARG A 360 -6.56 10.73 -0.35
CA ARG A 360 -7.18 9.83 0.62
C ARG A 360 -7.49 8.48 0.00
N PRO A 361 -7.40 7.37 0.77
CA PRO A 361 -7.89 6.08 0.33
C PRO A 361 -9.41 6.11 0.15
N SER A 362 -9.90 5.66 -0.99
CA SER A 362 -11.33 5.54 -1.29
C SER A 362 -12.01 4.51 -0.38
N THR A 363 -13.24 4.81 0.00
CA THR A 363 -14.16 3.89 0.69
C THR A 363 -15.14 3.20 -0.25
N ASP A 364 -15.15 3.60 -1.52
CA ASP A 364 -15.94 2.94 -2.55
C ASP A 364 -15.47 1.49 -2.73
N PHE A 365 -16.43 0.55 -2.72
CA PHE A 365 -16.11 -0.87 -2.81
C PHE A 365 -15.36 -1.23 -4.10
N MET A 366 -15.74 -0.66 -5.24
CA MET A 366 -15.09 -0.96 -6.53
C MET A 366 -13.66 -0.40 -6.63
N LYS A 367 -13.40 0.72 -5.93
CA LYS A 367 -12.13 1.45 -5.91
C LYS A 367 -11.44 1.38 -4.54
N LEU A 368 -11.70 0.30 -3.83
CA LEU A 368 -11.35 0.15 -2.42
C LEU A 368 -9.88 0.44 -2.15
N MET A 369 -9.64 1.42 -1.25
CA MET A 369 -8.32 1.88 -0.81
C MET A 369 -7.45 2.55 -1.89
N GLN A 370 -7.91 2.67 -3.13
CA GLN A 370 -7.20 3.47 -4.14
C GLN A 370 -7.27 4.96 -3.79
N PRO A 371 -6.21 5.73 -4.00
CA PRO A 371 -6.20 7.16 -3.66
C PRO A 371 -7.16 7.96 -4.54
N VAL A 372 -7.93 8.83 -3.90
CA VAL A 372 -8.77 9.85 -4.54
C VAL A 372 -8.44 11.22 -3.98
N MET A 373 -8.65 12.28 -4.76
CA MET A 373 -8.48 13.65 -4.28
C MET A 373 -9.72 14.09 -3.51
N SER A 374 -9.51 14.70 -2.36
CA SER A 374 -10.54 15.22 -1.47
C SER A 374 -10.04 16.51 -0.84
N PHE A 375 -10.88 17.54 -0.81
CA PHE A 375 -10.44 18.91 -0.58
C PHE A 375 -10.90 19.51 0.77
N GLU A 376 -11.35 18.70 1.71
CA GLU A 376 -11.79 19.21 3.02
C GLU A 376 -10.62 19.75 3.86
N ARG A 377 -9.41 19.21 3.67
CA ARG A 377 -8.23 19.55 4.49
C ARG A 377 -7.10 20.24 3.73
N GLY A 378 -7.25 20.43 2.45
CA GLY A 378 -6.26 21.08 1.60
C GLY A 378 -6.67 21.05 0.14
N TYR A 379 -5.86 21.65 -0.71
CA TYR A 379 -6.04 21.68 -2.16
C TYR A 379 -4.75 21.35 -2.89
N CYS A 380 -4.84 20.92 -4.14
CA CYS A 380 -3.69 20.53 -4.93
C CYS A 380 -2.99 21.77 -5.50
N ARG A 381 -1.79 22.07 -5.02
CA ARG A 381 -1.01 23.22 -5.51
C ARG A 381 -0.50 22.98 -6.93
N PRO A 382 -0.60 23.96 -7.84
CA PRO A 382 -0.19 23.81 -9.24
C PRO A 382 1.28 23.38 -9.40
N GLU A 383 2.18 23.90 -8.58
CA GLU A 383 3.62 23.66 -8.63
C GLU A 383 4.06 22.29 -8.05
N CYS A 384 3.17 21.52 -7.45
CA CYS A 384 3.54 20.27 -6.77
C CYS A 384 3.31 19.04 -7.66
N THR A 385 4.35 18.27 -7.96
CA THR A 385 4.33 17.04 -8.78
C THR A 385 4.59 15.74 -8.00
N ARG A 386 4.71 15.81 -6.67
CA ARG A 386 5.18 14.69 -5.81
C ARG A 386 4.45 13.37 -6.01
N CYS A 387 3.13 13.37 -6.20
CA CYS A 387 2.37 12.12 -6.39
C CYS A 387 2.77 11.38 -7.67
N SER A 388 3.11 12.11 -8.75
CA SER A 388 3.55 11.53 -10.02
C SER A 388 4.97 10.97 -9.95
N GLU A 389 5.85 11.63 -9.19
CA GLU A 389 7.25 11.21 -9.04
C GLU A 389 7.40 9.92 -8.24
N VAL A 390 6.51 9.70 -7.24
CA VAL A 390 6.61 8.57 -6.30
C VAL A 390 5.87 7.33 -6.77
N CYS A 391 5.01 7.40 -7.78
CA CYS A 391 4.18 6.25 -8.18
C CYS A 391 5.02 5.11 -8.78
N PRO A 392 5.09 3.92 -8.14
CA PRO A 392 5.91 2.83 -8.63
C PRO A 392 5.22 2.00 -9.71
N ALA A 393 3.87 2.03 -9.78
CA ALA A 393 3.06 1.19 -10.66
C ALA A 393 2.68 1.87 -11.99
N GLY A 394 3.10 3.12 -12.22
CA GLY A 394 2.75 3.88 -13.42
C GLY A 394 1.28 4.31 -13.51
N ALA A 395 0.50 4.14 -12.44
CA ALA A 395 -0.87 4.63 -12.36
C ALA A 395 -0.96 6.15 -12.46
N ILE A 396 0.06 6.84 -11.97
CA ILE A 396 0.29 8.26 -12.14
C ILE A 396 1.60 8.40 -12.91
N LYS A 397 1.54 8.91 -14.13
CA LYS A 397 2.72 9.16 -14.96
C LYS A 397 3.49 10.37 -14.43
N PRO A 398 4.84 10.36 -14.50
CA PRO A 398 5.63 11.55 -14.19
C PRO A 398 5.23 12.72 -15.10
N ILE A 399 5.01 13.88 -14.49
CA ILE A 399 4.67 15.13 -15.18
C ILE A 399 5.56 16.25 -14.69
N SER A 400 5.86 17.21 -15.57
CA SER A 400 6.54 18.45 -15.19
C SER A 400 5.59 19.42 -14.49
N ARG A 401 6.13 20.52 -13.95
CA ARG A 401 5.28 21.57 -13.33
C ARG A 401 4.46 22.29 -14.39
N GLU A 402 5.04 22.53 -15.54
CA GLU A 402 4.40 23.16 -16.68
C GLU A 402 3.25 22.30 -17.20
N GLU A 403 3.49 21.01 -17.46
CA GLU A 403 2.45 20.06 -17.88
C GLU A 403 1.31 19.96 -16.87
N LYS A 404 1.60 20.06 -15.57
CA LYS A 404 0.57 19.97 -14.55
C LYS A 404 -0.46 21.11 -14.64
N THR A 405 -0.04 22.30 -15.02
CA THR A 405 -0.93 23.48 -15.15
C THR A 405 -1.84 23.39 -16.35
N THR A 406 -1.55 22.52 -17.31
CA THR A 406 -2.39 22.26 -18.48
C THR A 406 -3.29 21.00 -18.34
N ILE A 407 -3.11 20.22 -17.26
CA ILE A 407 -3.90 19.01 -17.04
C ILE A 407 -5.17 19.33 -16.24
N HIS A 408 -6.32 19.14 -16.85
CA HIS A 408 -7.65 19.31 -16.24
C HIS A 408 -8.13 17.99 -15.64
N VAL A 409 -7.93 17.79 -14.34
CA VAL A 409 -8.34 16.55 -13.62
C VAL A 409 -9.82 16.53 -13.25
N GLY A 410 -10.47 17.67 -13.35
CA GLY A 410 -11.88 17.87 -13.03
C GLY A 410 -12.27 19.34 -13.24
N HIS A 411 -13.50 19.66 -13.00
CA HIS A 411 -14.06 21.01 -13.13
C HIS A 411 -14.84 21.39 -11.87
N ALA A 412 -14.93 22.69 -11.60
CA ALA A 412 -15.67 23.19 -10.45
C ALA A 412 -17.15 23.30 -10.77
N VAL A 413 -17.99 22.80 -9.86
CA VAL A 413 -19.47 22.86 -9.93
C VAL A 413 -19.97 23.74 -8.80
N TRP A 414 -20.77 24.75 -9.11
CA TRP A 414 -21.36 25.66 -8.14
C TRP A 414 -22.76 25.25 -7.74
N ILE A 415 -23.03 25.16 -6.43
CA ILE A 415 -24.34 24.86 -5.83
C ILE A 415 -24.87 26.15 -5.24
N LYS A 416 -25.86 26.72 -5.91
CA LYS A 416 -26.45 28.01 -5.56
C LYS A 416 -27.00 28.05 -4.13
N GLU A 417 -27.71 27.01 -3.74
CA GLU A 417 -28.43 26.90 -2.46
C GLU A 417 -27.45 26.88 -1.24
N ASN A 418 -26.22 26.45 -1.44
CA ASN A 418 -25.22 26.42 -0.40
C ASN A 418 -24.38 27.71 -0.34
N CYS A 419 -24.50 28.59 -1.35
CA CYS A 419 -23.68 29.78 -1.44
C CYS A 419 -24.07 30.82 -0.37
N VAL A 420 -23.12 31.18 0.49
CA VAL A 420 -23.34 32.16 1.59
C VAL A 420 -23.80 33.53 1.06
N VAL A 421 -23.44 33.87 -0.17
CA VAL A 421 -23.91 35.12 -0.81
C VAL A 421 -25.42 35.11 -1.00
N LEU A 422 -25.95 33.99 -1.49
CA LEU A 422 -27.39 33.84 -1.74
C LEU A 422 -28.16 33.41 -0.49
N ARG A 423 -27.57 32.55 0.33
CA ARG A 423 -28.21 32.00 1.52
C ARG A 423 -28.22 32.98 2.69
N ASP A 424 -27.06 33.63 2.96
CA ASP A 424 -26.85 34.42 4.17
C ASP A 424 -26.77 35.95 3.85
N GLY A 425 -26.81 36.32 2.57
CA GLY A 425 -26.77 37.73 2.12
C GLY A 425 -25.41 38.42 2.36
N VAL A 426 -24.32 37.67 2.55
CA VAL A 426 -22.99 38.21 2.85
C VAL A 426 -22.13 38.26 1.60
N SER A 427 -21.42 39.37 1.41
CA SER A 427 -20.42 39.46 0.34
C SER A 427 -19.32 38.44 0.50
N CYS A 428 -19.01 37.68 -0.57
CA CYS A 428 -17.95 36.69 -0.59
C CYS A 428 -17.10 36.85 -1.87
N GLY A 429 -16.44 35.87 -2.33
CA GLY A 429 -15.57 35.87 -3.51
C GLY A 429 -14.33 35.01 -3.31
N ASN A 430 -14.32 34.22 -2.21
CA ASN A 430 -13.18 33.39 -1.86
C ASN A 430 -12.80 32.41 -2.97
N CYS A 431 -13.79 31.81 -3.65
CA CYS A 431 -13.56 30.87 -4.75
C CYS A 431 -12.81 31.52 -5.93
N ALA A 432 -13.16 32.74 -6.31
CA ALA A 432 -12.51 33.46 -7.40
C ALA A 432 -11.12 33.96 -6.98
N ARG A 433 -10.99 34.58 -5.81
CA ARG A 433 -9.69 35.12 -5.31
C ARG A 433 -8.60 34.08 -5.19
N HIS A 434 -8.94 32.83 -4.91
CA HIS A 434 -7.98 31.75 -4.72
C HIS A 434 -7.90 30.78 -5.90
N CYS A 435 -8.55 31.09 -7.02
CA CYS A 435 -8.43 30.29 -8.22
C CYS A 435 -7.09 30.55 -8.92
N PRO A 436 -6.16 29.58 -8.97
CA PRO A 436 -4.82 29.81 -9.50
C PRO A 436 -4.78 30.06 -11.02
N THR A 437 -5.83 29.63 -11.74
CA THR A 437 -5.93 29.75 -13.19
C THR A 437 -6.91 30.87 -13.62
N GLY A 438 -7.52 31.58 -12.66
CA GLY A 438 -8.55 32.58 -12.97
C GLY A 438 -9.81 32.00 -13.63
N ALA A 439 -10.07 30.71 -13.45
CA ALA A 439 -11.24 30.03 -14.02
C ALA A 439 -12.58 30.44 -13.40
N ILE A 440 -12.58 31.18 -12.29
CA ILE A 440 -13.78 31.60 -11.59
C ILE A 440 -13.85 33.13 -11.62
N LEU A 441 -14.88 33.63 -12.30
CA LEU A 441 -15.18 35.04 -12.38
C LEU A 441 -16.38 35.37 -11.48
N MET A 442 -16.37 36.56 -10.89
CA MET A 442 -17.53 37.05 -10.15
C MET A 442 -18.42 37.87 -11.12
N ILE A 443 -19.68 37.47 -11.25
CA ILE A 443 -20.67 38.11 -12.13
C ILE A 443 -21.83 38.61 -11.30
N ASP A 444 -22.49 39.65 -11.80
CA ASP A 444 -23.69 40.22 -11.20
C ASP A 444 -24.87 39.25 -11.32
N HIS A 445 -25.60 39.10 -10.23
CA HIS A 445 -26.79 38.26 -10.14
C HIS A 445 -27.86 38.97 -9.33
N GLU A 446 -29.09 38.98 -9.83
CA GLU A 446 -30.20 39.54 -9.09
C GLU A 446 -30.61 38.60 -7.96
N GLY A 447 -30.39 39.06 -6.73
CA GLY A 447 -30.78 38.36 -5.51
C GLY A 447 -31.99 39.00 -4.83
N PRO A 448 -32.55 38.37 -3.81
CA PRO A 448 -33.74 38.88 -3.08
C PRO A 448 -33.56 40.29 -2.49
N ASN A 449 -32.32 40.70 -2.18
CA ASN A 449 -31.98 41.96 -1.54
C ASN A 449 -31.18 42.91 -2.47
N GLY A 450 -31.24 42.71 -3.79
CA GLY A 450 -30.51 43.52 -4.78
C GLY A 450 -29.44 42.72 -5.54
N THR A 451 -28.66 43.44 -6.34
CA THR A 451 -27.58 42.82 -7.15
C THR A 451 -26.45 42.35 -6.25
N VAL A 452 -26.07 41.08 -6.38
CA VAL A 452 -25.01 40.43 -5.65
C VAL A 452 -24.01 39.77 -6.63
N GLN A 453 -22.78 39.64 -6.20
CA GLN A 453 -21.72 38.99 -6.99
C GLN A 453 -21.67 37.49 -6.71
N VAL A 454 -21.84 36.66 -7.74
CA VAL A 454 -21.80 35.19 -7.65
C VAL A 454 -20.72 34.60 -8.57
N PRO A 455 -20.21 33.40 -8.29
CA PRO A 455 -19.18 32.80 -9.12
C PRO A 455 -19.74 32.22 -10.41
N ALA A 456 -19.11 32.52 -11.53
CA ALA A 456 -19.27 31.84 -12.82
C ALA A 456 -17.98 31.08 -13.12
N VAL A 457 -18.06 29.80 -13.49
CA VAL A 457 -16.94 28.94 -13.73
C VAL A 457 -16.67 28.77 -15.22
N ASP A 458 -15.45 29.06 -15.65
CA ASP A 458 -14.93 28.72 -16.97
C ASP A 458 -14.25 27.33 -16.88
N GLU A 459 -14.96 26.30 -17.35
CA GLU A 459 -14.48 24.91 -17.28
C GLU A 459 -13.21 24.69 -18.11
N ASN A 460 -13.02 25.46 -19.19
CA ASN A 460 -11.83 25.36 -20.05
C ASN A 460 -10.54 25.83 -19.35
N LYS A 461 -10.65 26.67 -18.33
CA LYS A 461 -9.52 27.13 -17.51
C LYS A 461 -9.38 26.37 -16.19
N CYS A 462 -10.40 25.58 -15.82
CA CYS A 462 -10.43 24.93 -14.54
C CYS A 462 -9.60 23.64 -14.53
N ILE A 463 -8.47 23.63 -13.81
CA ILE A 463 -7.60 22.45 -13.66
C ILE A 463 -8.07 21.46 -12.59
N GLY A 464 -9.18 21.71 -11.87
CA GLY A 464 -9.69 20.82 -10.84
C GLY A 464 -8.85 20.74 -9.55
N CYS A 465 -8.13 21.80 -9.20
CA CYS A 465 -7.20 21.81 -8.07
C CYS A 465 -7.86 21.79 -6.68
N GLY A 466 -9.15 22.16 -6.59
CA GLY A 466 -9.95 22.16 -5.37
C GLY A 466 -9.71 23.32 -4.40
N ALA A 467 -8.98 24.38 -4.80
CA ALA A 467 -8.79 25.56 -3.95
C ALA A 467 -10.13 26.25 -3.63
N CYS A 468 -11.01 26.36 -4.60
CA CYS A 468 -12.35 26.93 -4.43
C CYS A 468 -13.21 26.10 -3.43
N GLU A 469 -13.14 24.77 -3.52
CA GLU A 469 -13.84 23.86 -2.59
C GLU A 469 -13.27 23.98 -1.19
N HIS A 470 -11.94 23.93 -1.05
CA HIS A 470 -11.27 23.98 0.25
C HIS A 470 -11.51 25.29 0.99
N LEU A 471 -11.44 26.41 0.30
CA LEU A 471 -11.52 27.74 0.90
C LEU A 471 -12.97 28.28 0.97
N CYS A 472 -13.95 27.56 0.46
CA CYS A 472 -15.35 27.91 0.59
C CYS A 472 -15.76 27.95 2.07
N PRO A 473 -16.41 29.05 2.57
CA PRO A 473 -16.83 29.15 3.97
C PRO A 473 -18.06 28.30 4.30
N ALA A 474 -18.87 27.90 3.31
CA ALA A 474 -20.08 27.13 3.53
C ALA A 474 -19.81 25.79 4.24
N ARG A 475 -20.70 25.44 5.16
CA ARG A 475 -20.65 24.21 5.97
C ARG A 475 -22.04 23.58 6.05
N PRO A 476 -22.18 22.25 6.21
CA PRO A 476 -21.08 21.26 6.21
C PRO A 476 -20.52 20.97 4.80
N PHE A 477 -21.26 21.26 3.74
CA PHE A 477 -20.85 21.09 2.35
C PHE A 477 -20.47 22.44 1.73
N SER A 478 -19.39 22.43 0.94
CA SER A 478 -18.99 23.61 0.17
C SER A 478 -20.05 23.98 -0.88
N ALA A 479 -20.24 25.29 -1.11
CA ALA A 479 -21.11 25.79 -2.18
C ALA A 479 -20.50 25.60 -3.58
N ILE A 480 -19.23 25.33 -3.65
CA ILE A 480 -18.52 25.00 -4.89
C ILE A 480 -17.62 23.79 -4.62
N TYR A 481 -17.68 22.80 -5.48
CA TYR A 481 -16.90 21.58 -5.36
C TYR A 481 -16.33 21.17 -6.72
N VAL A 482 -15.35 20.27 -6.69
CA VAL A 482 -14.74 19.75 -7.93
C VAL A 482 -15.33 18.38 -8.26
N GLU A 483 -15.89 18.25 -9.47
CA GLU A 483 -16.25 16.98 -10.07
C GLU A 483 -15.10 16.47 -10.92
N GLY A 484 -14.83 15.15 -10.90
CA GLY A 484 -13.73 14.57 -11.66
C GLY A 484 -14.03 14.40 -13.15
N ASN A 485 -13.01 14.49 -13.98
CA ASN A 485 -13.11 14.14 -15.38
C ASN A 485 -12.76 12.65 -15.58
N GLU A 486 -13.55 11.91 -16.38
CA GLU A 486 -13.23 10.51 -16.73
C GLU A 486 -11.90 10.40 -17.46
N MET A 487 -11.62 11.32 -18.38
CA MET A 487 -10.34 11.49 -19.04
C MET A 487 -9.78 12.87 -18.69
N HIS A 488 -8.50 12.89 -18.32
CA HIS A 488 -7.83 14.17 -18.10
C HIS A 488 -7.65 14.86 -19.45
N GLN A 489 -8.13 16.09 -19.55
CA GLN A 489 -7.94 16.93 -20.72
C GLN A 489 -6.60 17.65 -20.60
N ILE A 490 -5.96 17.94 -21.73
CA ILE A 490 -4.74 18.74 -21.81
C ILE A 490 -5.15 20.01 -22.55
N GLY A 491 -5.08 21.15 -21.85
CA GLY A 491 -5.41 22.47 -22.39
C GLY A 491 -4.19 23.21 -22.93
#